data_35ca21f8b53331e78f239cf95a3e8783
#
_entry.id   35ca21f8b53331e78f239cf95a3e8783
#
_cell.length_a   1.000
_cell.length_b   1.000
_cell.length_c   1.000
_cell.angle_alpha   90.00
_cell.angle_beta   90.00
_cell.angle_gamma   90.00
#
_symmetry.space_group_name_H-M   'P 1'
#
loop_
_entity.id
_entity.type
_entity.pdbx_description
1 polymer ?
#
loop_
_entity_poly.entity_id
_entity_poly.type
_entity_poly.pdbx_seq_one_letter_code
_entity_poly.pdbx_strand_id
1 'polypeptide(L)'
;MMRKKLVILSMALLLAGGSIVAADKLMQKVTLLYNNKQSSEDGLLVDDKVYINIRSLSDSLQAFIQWKGSEKKLVIQKPNVHMFMMNEKRTMFGQVEKGSVQKFLVQAQIDNLNVAITEFKVTLTDPNDKEITIDRRSQADDDFKEFVEKDTFWFSSKLVSYDFKYAGRYKLRFWMEQKNAEPQLISEKIITAK
;
A
#
# COMPACT_ATOMS: atom_id res chain seq x y z
N MET A 1 -45.47 52.23 -24.71
CA MET A 1 -45.29 50.77 -24.95
C MET A 1 -43.85 50.29 -24.74
N MET A 2 -42.83 51.11 -24.93
CA MET A 2 -41.40 50.75 -24.74
C MET A 2 -40.96 50.52 -23.26
N ARG A 3 -41.51 51.25 -22.29
CA ARG A 3 -41.09 51.12 -20.87
C ARG A 3 -41.48 49.79 -20.23
N LYS A 4 -42.60 49.17 -20.64
CA LYS A 4 -43.02 47.84 -20.12
C LYS A 4 -42.16 46.70 -20.68
N LYS A 5 -41.63 46.80 -21.90
CA LYS A 5 -40.72 45.80 -22.49
C LYS A 5 -39.34 45.83 -21.88
N LEU A 6 -38.86 47.00 -21.43
CA LEU A 6 -37.56 47.15 -20.75
C LEU A 6 -37.54 46.54 -19.34
N VAL A 7 -38.65 46.68 -18.60
CA VAL A 7 -38.82 46.10 -17.25
C VAL A 7 -38.89 44.56 -17.32
N ILE A 8 -39.53 43.99 -18.32
CA ILE A 8 -39.60 42.53 -18.51
C ILE A 8 -38.23 41.95 -18.91
N LEU A 9 -37.46 42.70 -19.71
CA LEU A 9 -36.09 42.26 -20.11
C LEU A 9 -35.10 42.32 -18.93
N SER A 10 -35.20 43.32 -18.06
CA SER A 10 -34.36 43.40 -16.86
C SER A 10 -34.69 42.35 -15.79
N MET A 11 -35.97 41.96 -15.71
CA MET A 11 -36.41 40.93 -14.77
C MET A 11 -36.05 39.51 -15.26
N ALA A 12 -35.96 39.27 -16.58
CA ALA A 12 -35.47 38.01 -17.16
C ALA A 12 -33.93 37.85 -16.97
N LEU A 13 -33.14 38.92 -16.98
CA LEU A 13 -31.71 38.85 -16.74
C LEU A 13 -31.35 38.55 -15.26
N LEU A 14 -32.21 38.94 -14.31
CA LEU A 14 -32.02 38.66 -12.89
C LEU A 14 -32.32 37.19 -12.52
N LEU A 15 -33.08 36.45 -13.32
CA LEU A 15 -33.38 35.04 -13.13
C LEU A 15 -32.32 34.12 -13.71
N ALA A 16 -31.50 34.61 -14.63
CA ALA A 16 -30.41 33.80 -15.26
C ALA A 16 -29.08 33.81 -14.48
N GLY A 17 -28.95 34.66 -13.48
CA GLY A 17 -27.70 34.85 -12.69
C GLY A 17 -27.57 33.98 -11.43
N GLY A 18 -28.55 33.14 -11.12
CA GLY A 18 -28.68 32.54 -9.78
C GLY A 18 -28.14 31.11 -9.60
N SER A 19 -27.45 30.49 -10.57
CA SER A 19 -27.22 29.05 -10.48
C SER A 19 -25.78 28.55 -10.47
N ILE A 20 -24.76 29.41 -10.38
CA ILE A 20 -23.36 28.97 -10.49
C ILE A 20 -22.63 28.93 -9.13
N VAL A 21 -23.20 29.47 -8.06
CA VAL A 21 -22.50 29.58 -6.76
C VAL A 21 -22.72 28.39 -5.82
N ALA A 22 -23.65 27.47 -6.14
CA ALA A 22 -24.02 26.39 -5.22
C ALA A 22 -23.19 25.09 -5.40
N ALA A 23 -22.45 24.93 -6.52
CA ALA A 23 -21.72 23.67 -6.78
C ALA A 23 -20.34 23.61 -6.08
N ASP A 24 -19.72 24.77 -5.82
CA ASP A 24 -18.37 24.81 -5.23
C ASP A 24 -18.34 24.57 -3.72
N LYS A 25 -19.49 24.61 -3.06
CA LYS A 25 -19.59 24.42 -1.59
C LYS A 25 -19.74 22.96 -1.17
N LEU A 26 -19.92 22.04 -2.12
CA LEU A 26 -20.26 20.65 -1.84
C LEU A 26 -19.06 19.70 -1.80
N MET A 27 -17.89 20.12 -2.28
CA MET A 27 -16.68 19.29 -2.25
C MET A 27 -15.54 20.06 -1.57
N GLN A 28 -15.09 19.55 -0.43
CA GLN A 28 -13.94 20.10 0.29
C GLN A 28 -12.80 19.08 0.27
N LYS A 29 -11.58 19.55 0.07
CA LYS A 29 -10.39 18.70 0.22
C LYS A 29 -10.16 18.38 1.68
N VAL A 30 -9.82 17.11 1.96
CA VAL A 30 -9.45 16.63 3.29
C VAL A 30 -8.08 16.00 3.22
N THR A 31 -7.20 16.43 4.10
CA THR A 31 -5.88 15.81 4.23
C THR A 31 -5.99 14.43 4.86
N LEU A 32 -5.42 13.43 4.21
CA LEU A 32 -5.38 12.07 4.71
C LEU A 32 -4.07 11.79 5.45
N LEU A 33 -4.18 11.38 6.70
CA LEU A 33 -3.04 10.91 7.49
C LEU A 33 -3.18 9.42 7.76
N TYR A 34 -2.16 8.65 7.41
CA TYR A 34 -2.04 7.24 7.77
C TYR A 34 -0.80 7.02 8.62
N ASN A 35 -0.96 6.51 9.84
CA ASN A 35 0.14 6.35 10.81
C ASN A 35 0.97 7.64 11.00
N ASN A 36 0.29 8.80 11.12
CA ASN A 36 0.88 10.13 11.23
C ASN A 36 1.74 10.58 10.02
N LYS A 37 1.60 9.91 8.89
CA LYS A 37 2.21 10.34 7.62
C LYS A 37 1.12 10.82 6.69
N GLN A 38 1.34 11.99 6.09
CA GLN A 38 0.43 12.53 5.09
C GLN A 38 0.49 11.66 3.83
N SER A 39 -0.68 11.31 3.32
CA SER A 39 -0.81 10.65 2.02
C SER A 39 -0.42 11.60 0.89
N SER A 40 0.03 11.04 -0.24
CA SER A 40 0.30 11.82 -1.46
C SER A 40 -0.98 12.35 -2.11
N GLU A 41 -2.12 11.79 -1.78
CA GLU A 41 -3.43 12.20 -2.31
C GLU A 41 -4.35 12.63 -1.17
N ASP A 42 -5.13 13.68 -1.45
CA ASP A 42 -6.17 14.18 -0.56
C ASP A 42 -7.47 13.38 -0.74
N GLY A 43 -8.29 13.38 0.31
CA GLY A 43 -9.67 12.94 0.22
C GLY A 43 -10.61 14.09 -0.18
N LEU A 44 -11.86 13.75 -0.42
CA LEU A 44 -12.94 14.70 -0.68
C LEU A 44 -14.04 14.55 0.37
N LEU A 45 -14.49 15.65 0.95
CA LEU A 45 -15.69 15.71 1.77
C LEU A 45 -16.87 16.12 0.88
N VAL A 46 -17.87 15.27 0.81
CA VAL A 46 -19.12 15.48 0.05
C VAL A 46 -20.28 15.06 0.94
N ASP A 47 -21.24 15.94 1.22
CA ASP A 47 -22.40 15.65 2.06
C ASP A 47 -22.05 14.95 3.38
N ASP A 48 -21.08 15.51 4.12
CA ASP A 48 -20.54 14.98 5.39
C ASP A 48 -19.93 13.57 5.30
N LYS A 49 -19.64 13.09 4.08
CA LYS A 49 -18.96 11.82 3.84
C LYS A 49 -17.59 12.04 3.23
N VAL A 50 -16.59 11.35 3.77
CA VAL A 50 -15.23 11.40 3.22
C VAL A 50 -15.05 10.32 2.15
N TYR A 51 -14.63 10.74 0.96
CA TYR A 51 -14.29 9.87 -0.15
C TYR A 51 -12.78 9.88 -0.36
N ILE A 52 -12.20 8.71 -0.55
CA ILE A 52 -10.75 8.55 -0.70
C ILE A 52 -10.48 7.66 -1.92
N ASN A 53 -9.45 8.00 -2.70
CA ASN A 53 -8.94 7.08 -3.70
C ASN A 53 -8.28 5.89 -3.01
N ILE A 54 -9.00 4.79 -2.92
CA ILE A 54 -8.53 3.60 -2.19
C ILE A 54 -7.25 3.00 -2.79
N ARG A 55 -6.99 3.20 -4.10
CA ARG A 55 -5.77 2.68 -4.74
C ARG A 55 -4.51 3.37 -4.23
N SER A 56 -4.59 4.65 -3.89
CA SER A 56 -3.45 5.38 -3.32
C SER A 56 -3.07 4.89 -1.91
N LEU A 57 -3.94 4.08 -1.29
CA LEU A 57 -3.73 3.51 0.03
C LEU A 57 -3.26 2.06 0.01
N SER A 58 -3.10 1.41 -1.16
CA SER A 58 -2.78 -0.02 -1.24
C SER A 58 -1.57 -0.41 -0.39
N ASP A 59 -0.46 0.31 -0.53
CA ASP A 59 0.76 0.05 0.25
C ASP A 59 0.59 0.34 1.74
N SER A 60 -0.17 1.39 2.07
CA SER A 60 -0.46 1.74 3.46
C SER A 60 -1.35 0.70 4.12
N LEU A 61 -2.33 0.17 3.40
CA LEU A 61 -3.23 -0.88 3.86
C LEU A 61 -2.57 -2.26 3.84
N GLN A 62 -1.47 -2.40 3.08
CA GLN A 62 -0.78 -3.68 2.88
C GLN A 62 -1.77 -4.75 2.40
N ALA A 63 -2.48 -4.45 1.31
CA ALA A 63 -3.58 -5.27 0.80
C ALA A 63 -3.66 -5.22 -0.73
N PHE A 64 -4.17 -6.29 -1.32
CA PHE A 64 -4.58 -6.28 -2.71
C PHE A 64 -5.88 -5.49 -2.88
N ILE A 65 -5.88 -4.56 -3.83
CA ILE A 65 -7.06 -3.75 -4.14
C ILE A 65 -7.38 -3.88 -5.63
N GLN A 66 -8.52 -4.48 -5.92
CA GLN A 66 -8.98 -4.72 -7.28
C GLN A 66 -10.36 -4.11 -7.54
N TRP A 67 -10.47 -3.32 -8.60
CA TRP A 67 -11.73 -2.83 -9.11
C TRP A 67 -12.23 -3.71 -10.26
N LYS A 68 -13.41 -4.33 -10.08
CA LYS A 68 -14.12 -5.09 -11.11
C LYS A 68 -15.19 -4.21 -11.72
N GLY A 69 -14.85 -3.48 -12.78
CA GLY A 69 -15.70 -2.46 -13.38
C GLY A 69 -17.04 -2.98 -13.91
N SER A 70 -17.07 -4.17 -14.52
CA SER A 70 -18.30 -4.82 -15.02
C SER A 70 -19.29 -5.17 -13.89
N GLU A 71 -18.76 -5.56 -12.73
CA GLU A 71 -19.55 -5.92 -11.54
C GLU A 71 -19.80 -4.71 -10.62
N LYS A 72 -19.19 -3.55 -10.91
CA LYS A 72 -19.14 -2.36 -10.03
C LYS A 72 -18.71 -2.72 -8.60
N LYS A 73 -17.72 -3.62 -8.50
CA LYS A 73 -17.28 -4.21 -7.24
C LYS A 73 -15.83 -3.86 -6.94
N LEU A 74 -15.60 -3.30 -5.75
CA LEU A 74 -14.28 -3.15 -5.17
C LEU A 74 -13.99 -4.38 -4.32
N VAL A 75 -12.88 -5.04 -4.59
CA VAL A 75 -12.39 -6.19 -3.81
C VAL A 75 -11.13 -5.77 -3.09
N ILE A 76 -11.11 -5.91 -1.76
CA ILE A 76 -9.94 -5.69 -0.91
C ILE A 76 -9.64 -7.01 -0.22
N GLN A 77 -8.43 -7.51 -0.40
CA GLN A 77 -7.96 -8.75 0.20
C GLN A 77 -6.64 -8.49 0.92
N LYS A 78 -6.63 -8.77 2.20
CA LYS A 78 -5.46 -8.56 3.05
C LYS A 78 -5.00 -9.90 3.64
N PRO A 79 -3.99 -10.55 3.04
CA PRO A 79 -3.30 -11.66 3.68
C PRO A 79 -2.64 -11.18 4.98
N ASN A 80 -2.57 -12.08 5.95
CA ASN A 80 -1.82 -11.85 7.16
C ASN A 80 -0.39 -12.33 6.94
N VAL A 81 0.59 -11.43 7.01
CA VAL A 81 2.01 -11.79 6.86
C VAL A 81 2.81 -11.28 8.05
N HIS A 82 3.30 -12.21 8.85
CA HIS A 82 4.22 -11.95 9.95
C HIS A 82 5.64 -12.30 9.55
N MET A 83 6.55 -11.34 9.62
CA MET A 83 7.97 -11.55 9.32
C MET A 83 8.83 -11.32 10.55
N PHE A 84 9.93 -12.07 10.64
CA PHE A 84 11.02 -11.79 11.57
C PHE A 84 12.36 -12.23 10.98
N MET A 85 13.42 -11.54 11.42
CA MET A 85 14.79 -11.91 11.08
C MET A 85 15.34 -12.82 12.16
N MET A 86 16.07 -13.83 11.75
CA MET A 86 16.69 -14.80 12.63
C MET A 86 18.14 -15.05 12.21
N ASN A 87 19.07 -14.97 13.16
CA ASN A 87 20.47 -15.23 12.90
C ASN A 87 20.77 -16.73 12.85
N GLU A 88 22.05 -17.09 12.56
CA GLU A 88 22.53 -18.48 12.49
C GLU A 88 22.30 -19.26 13.80
N LYS A 89 22.26 -18.57 14.94
CA LYS A 89 21.96 -19.16 16.26
C LYS A 89 20.46 -19.31 16.54
N ARG A 90 19.61 -19.09 15.55
CA ARG A 90 18.15 -19.11 15.66
C ARG A 90 17.58 -18.07 16.65
N THR A 91 18.32 -16.98 16.88
CA THR A 91 17.85 -15.87 17.71
C THR A 91 17.17 -14.82 16.84
N MET A 92 15.94 -14.45 17.19
CA MET A 92 15.20 -13.38 16.52
C MET A 92 15.77 -12.02 16.92
N PHE A 93 15.80 -11.08 15.96
CA PHE A 93 16.23 -9.71 16.23
C PHE A 93 15.47 -8.70 15.38
N GLY A 94 15.39 -7.47 15.90
CA GLY A 94 14.77 -6.32 15.21
C GLY A 94 15.62 -5.06 15.40
N GLN A 95 16.77 -5.18 16.09
CA GLN A 95 17.76 -4.15 16.26
C GLN A 95 19.16 -4.71 15.97
N VAL A 96 20.00 -3.87 15.40
CA VAL A 96 21.39 -4.20 15.07
C VAL A 96 22.29 -3.00 15.40
N GLU A 97 23.59 -3.24 15.56
CA GLU A 97 24.58 -2.18 15.67
C GLU A 97 24.90 -1.62 14.28
N LYS A 98 25.01 -0.29 14.17
CA LYS A 98 25.48 0.39 12.96
C LYS A 98 26.89 -0.13 12.60
N GLY A 99 27.10 -0.40 11.30
CA GLY A 99 28.36 -0.92 10.78
C GLY A 99 28.60 -2.40 11.07
N SER A 100 27.62 -3.10 11.65
CA SER A 100 27.74 -4.54 11.88
C SER A 100 27.32 -5.34 10.64
N VAL A 101 28.06 -6.40 10.35
CA VAL A 101 27.68 -7.41 9.36
C VAL A 101 26.89 -8.51 10.07
N GLN A 102 25.64 -8.71 9.65
CA GLN A 102 24.79 -9.75 10.19
C GLN A 102 24.53 -10.84 9.14
N LYS A 103 24.64 -12.11 9.55
CA LYS A 103 24.15 -13.24 8.79
C LYS A 103 22.79 -13.64 9.31
N PHE A 104 21.80 -13.65 8.46
CA PHE A 104 20.42 -13.94 8.85
C PHE A 104 19.60 -14.52 7.72
N LEU A 105 18.48 -15.10 8.08
CA LEU A 105 17.39 -15.44 7.20
C LEU A 105 16.12 -14.72 7.66
N VAL A 106 15.16 -14.59 6.75
CA VAL A 106 13.83 -14.07 7.06
C VAL A 106 12.87 -15.24 7.13
N GLN A 107 12.17 -15.33 8.25
CA GLN A 107 11.02 -16.21 8.40
C GLN A 107 9.75 -15.39 8.16
N ALA A 108 8.85 -15.92 7.37
CA ALA A 108 7.53 -15.36 7.18
C ALA A 108 6.46 -16.42 7.39
N GLN A 109 5.45 -16.07 8.15
CA GLN A 109 4.19 -16.81 8.25
C GLN A 109 3.15 -16.06 7.44
N ILE A 110 2.51 -16.74 6.54
CA ILE A 110 1.45 -16.23 5.69
C ILE A 110 0.17 -16.97 6.04
N ASP A 111 -0.89 -16.22 6.37
CA ASP A 111 -2.21 -16.72 6.67
C ASP A 111 -3.26 -15.98 5.85
N ASN A 112 -4.40 -16.63 5.62
CA ASN A 112 -5.55 -16.04 4.93
C ASN A 112 -5.23 -15.54 3.51
N LEU A 113 -4.40 -16.31 2.77
CA LEU A 113 -4.09 -16.04 1.38
C LEU A 113 -5.22 -16.53 0.47
N ASN A 114 -6.28 -15.74 0.34
CA ASN A 114 -7.47 -16.07 -0.46
C ASN A 114 -7.38 -15.53 -1.89
N VAL A 115 -6.16 -15.39 -2.42
CA VAL A 115 -5.89 -14.92 -3.79
C VAL A 115 -4.80 -15.77 -4.43
N ALA A 116 -4.94 -16.00 -5.72
CA ALA A 116 -3.87 -16.63 -6.50
C ALA A 116 -2.75 -15.61 -6.74
N ILE A 117 -1.53 -15.97 -6.36
CA ILE A 117 -0.32 -15.19 -6.63
C ILE A 117 0.57 -15.89 -7.63
N THR A 118 1.38 -15.14 -8.35
CA THR A 118 2.35 -15.62 -9.33
C THR A 118 3.78 -15.51 -8.84
N GLU A 119 4.00 -14.65 -7.86
CA GLU A 119 5.30 -14.39 -7.26
C GLU A 119 5.15 -13.84 -5.85
N PHE A 120 6.13 -14.10 -5.00
CA PHE A 120 6.39 -13.30 -3.80
C PHE A 120 7.89 -13.07 -3.63
N LYS A 121 8.23 -11.95 -3.00
CA LYS A 121 9.63 -11.61 -2.68
C LYS A 121 9.75 -10.89 -1.35
N VAL A 122 10.93 -11.04 -0.75
CA VAL A 122 11.36 -10.31 0.45
C VAL A 122 12.46 -9.35 0.06
N THR A 123 12.31 -8.08 0.44
CA THR A 123 13.32 -7.04 0.20
C THR A 123 13.74 -6.37 1.49
N LEU A 124 14.95 -5.83 1.50
CA LEU A 124 15.46 -4.97 2.56
C LEU A 124 15.89 -3.63 1.95
N THR A 125 15.29 -2.54 2.43
CA THR A 125 15.62 -1.18 2.02
C THR A 125 16.37 -0.47 3.14
N ASP A 126 17.51 0.13 2.83
CA ASP A 126 18.34 0.86 3.80
C ASP A 126 17.79 2.29 4.06
N PRO A 127 18.36 3.04 5.04
CA PRO A 127 17.94 4.42 5.33
C PRO A 127 18.15 5.42 4.19
N ASN A 128 18.92 5.07 3.15
CA ASN A 128 19.14 5.88 1.93
C ASN A 128 18.28 5.40 0.75
N ASP A 129 17.22 4.61 1.05
CA ASP A 129 16.28 4.05 0.08
C ASP A 129 16.91 3.08 -0.95
N LYS A 130 18.11 2.55 -0.67
CA LYS A 130 18.68 1.47 -1.47
C LYS A 130 18.04 0.14 -1.08
N GLU A 131 17.39 -0.50 -2.04
CA GLU A 131 16.73 -1.79 -1.85
C GLU A 131 17.59 -2.95 -2.39
N ILE A 132 17.59 -4.07 -1.67
CA ILE A 132 18.09 -5.36 -2.12
C ILE A 132 16.99 -6.41 -1.99
N THR A 133 16.98 -7.38 -2.89
CA THR A 133 16.14 -8.57 -2.77
C THR A 133 16.87 -9.61 -1.92
N ILE A 134 16.25 -10.01 -0.80
CA ILE A 134 16.75 -11.07 0.07
C ILE A 134 16.46 -12.44 -0.56
N ASP A 135 15.20 -12.65 -0.95
CA ASP A 135 14.77 -13.87 -1.60
C ASP A 135 13.51 -13.63 -2.44
N ARG A 136 13.25 -14.53 -3.38
CA ARG A 136 12.13 -14.48 -4.30
C ARG A 136 11.70 -15.90 -4.65
N ARG A 137 10.39 -16.09 -4.83
CA ARG A 137 9.78 -17.32 -5.37
C ARG A 137 8.73 -16.94 -6.39
N SER A 138 8.70 -17.66 -7.50
CA SER A 138 7.79 -17.42 -8.60
C SER A 138 7.28 -18.74 -9.18
N GLN A 139 6.30 -18.68 -10.05
CA GLN A 139 5.76 -19.86 -10.73
C GLN A 139 6.81 -20.66 -11.55
N ALA A 140 7.99 -20.08 -11.80
CA ALA A 140 9.09 -20.76 -12.46
C ALA A 140 9.91 -21.64 -11.51
N ASP A 141 9.73 -21.49 -10.19
CA ASP A 141 10.45 -22.26 -9.17
C ASP A 141 9.67 -23.53 -8.82
N ASP A 142 10.35 -24.68 -8.76
CA ASP A 142 9.73 -26.00 -8.55
C ASP A 142 8.95 -26.09 -7.22
N ASP A 143 9.46 -25.41 -6.18
CA ASP A 143 8.87 -25.39 -4.83
C ASP A 143 7.73 -24.38 -4.68
N PHE A 144 7.48 -23.52 -5.68
CA PHE A 144 6.48 -22.46 -5.58
C PHE A 144 5.07 -22.99 -5.31
N LYS A 145 4.68 -24.10 -5.91
CA LYS A 145 3.35 -24.70 -5.72
C LYS A 145 3.09 -25.10 -4.28
N GLU A 146 4.11 -25.55 -3.55
CA GLU A 146 3.99 -25.93 -2.15
C GLU A 146 3.54 -24.76 -1.27
N PHE A 147 3.88 -23.53 -1.67
CA PHE A 147 3.50 -22.31 -0.95
C PHE A 147 2.10 -21.84 -1.30
N VAL A 148 1.70 -21.87 -2.57
CA VAL A 148 0.51 -21.14 -3.04
C VAL A 148 -0.74 -22.00 -3.22
N GLU A 149 -0.66 -23.30 -3.08
CA GLU A 149 -1.82 -24.21 -3.04
C GLU A 149 -2.57 -24.16 -1.69
N LYS A 150 -2.00 -23.45 -0.71
CA LYS A 150 -2.54 -23.31 0.65
C LYS A 150 -2.86 -21.86 0.94
N ASP A 151 -3.92 -21.65 1.67
CA ASP A 151 -4.26 -20.33 2.23
C ASP A 151 -3.35 -19.92 3.40
N THR A 152 -2.57 -20.86 3.93
CA THR A 152 -1.62 -20.69 5.02
C THR A 152 -0.33 -21.45 4.74
N PHE A 153 0.82 -20.77 4.81
CA PHE A 153 2.13 -21.39 4.67
C PHE A 153 3.25 -20.65 5.41
N TRP A 154 4.36 -21.34 5.59
CA TRP A 154 5.59 -20.79 6.13
C TRP A 154 6.64 -20.67 5.04
N PHE A 155 7.37 -19.58 5.03
CA PHE A 155 8.49 -19.35 4.15
C PHE A 155 9.76 -19.01 4.95
N SER A 156 10.86 -19.67 4.61
CA SER A 156 12.21 -19.34 5.08
C SER A 156 13.03 -18.86 3.89
N SER A 157 13.56 -17.66 3.96
CA SER A 157 14.51 -17.21 2.95
C SER A 157 15.82 -18.00 3.02
N LYS A 158 16.62 -17.90 1.97
CA LYS A 158 18.04 -18.28 2.06
C LYS A 158 18.77 -17.41 3.11
N LEU A 159 19.86 -17.95 3.65
CA LEU A 159 20.76 -17.21 4.52
C LEU A 159 21.48 -16.12 3.72
N VAL A 160 21.42 -14.87 4.19
CA VAL A 160 22.10 -13.74 3.58
C VAL A 160 23.03 -13.11 4.57
N SER A 161 24.12 -12.48 4.06
CA SER A 161 25.02 -11.64 4.83
C SER A 161 24.80 -10.19 4.40
N TYR A 162 24.54 -9.30 5.35
CA TYR A 162 24.28 -7.90 5.06
C TYR A 162 25.01 -6.97 6.04
N ASP A 163 25.63 -5.92 5.47
CA ASP A 163 26.29 -4.86 6.22
C ASP A 163 25.30 -3.74 6.54
N PHE A 164 24.94 -3.58 7.82
CA PHE A 164 24.05 -2.52 8.31
C PHE A 164 24.84 -1.20 8.49
N LYS A 165 25.43 -0.73 7.40
CA LYS A 165 26.38 0.38 7.33
C LYS A 165 25.87 1.68 7.95
N TYR A 166 24.58 2.00 7.81
CA TYR A 166 24.02 3.27 8.20
C TYR A 166 23.17 3.14 9.46
N ALA A 167 23.23 4.13 10.36
CA ALA A 167 22.27 4.24 11.44
C ALA A 167 20.90 4.61 10.87
N GLY A 168 19.82 4.12 11.48
CA GLY A 168 18.46 4.47 11.07
C GLY A 168 17.55 3.27 10.90
N ARG A 169 16.49 3.50 10.11
CA ARG A 169 15.39 2.55 9.92
C ARG A 169 15.54 1.83 8.59
N TYR A 170 15.76 0.54 8.65
CA TYR A 170 15.70 -0.35 7.50
C TYR A 170 14.30 -0.91 7.39
N LYS A 171 13.79 -1.05 6.16
CA LYS A 171 12.45 -1.55 5.88
C LYS A 171 12.57 -2.97 5.30
N LEU A 172 12.17 -3.97 6.07
CA LEU A 172 12.00 -5.34 5.60
C LEU A 172 10.59 -5.47 5.05
N ARG A 173 10.45 -5.84 3.77
CA ARG A 173 9.17 -5.84 3.07
C ARG A 173 8.87 -7.18 2.44
N PHE A 174 7.60 -7.57 2.50
CA PHE A 174 7.06 -8.73 1.81
C PHE A 174 6.13 -8.26 0.71
N TRP A 175 6.45 -8.63 -0.51
CA TRP A 175 5.70 -8.29 -1.70
C TRP A 175 5.06 -9.54 -2.27
N MET A 176 3.86 -9.42 -2.80
CA MET A 176 3.20 -10.46 -3.57
C MET A 176 2.70 -9.88 -4.88
N GLU A 177 2.70 -10.71 -5.92
CA GLU A 177 2.23 -10.35 -7.25
C GLU A 177 1.11 -11.29 -7.68
N GLN A 178 0.06 -10.72 -8.26
CA GLN A 178 -1.02 -11.46 -8.91
C GLN A 178 -0.79 -11.45 -10.42
N LYS A 179 -1.39 -12.39 -11.14
CA LYS A 179 -1.29 -12.46 -12.60
C LYS A 179 -1.72 -11.14 -13.25
N ASN A 180 -0.85 -10.57 -14.10
CA ASN A 180 -1.05 -9.31 -14.83
C ASN A 180 -1.25 -8.08 -13.92
N ALA A 181 -0.66 -8.08 -12.73
CA ALA A 181 -0.68 -6.96 -11.81
C ALA A 181 0.75 -6.60 -11.37
N GLU A 182 0.95 -5.38 -10.91
CA GLU A 182 2.20 -4.97 -10.29
C GLU A 182 2.33 -5.60 -8.89
N PRO A 183 3.57 -5.83 -8.41
CA PRO A 183 3.80 -6.31 -7.06
C PRO A 183 3.18 -5.37 -6.01
N GLN A 184 2.46 -5.94 -5.06
CA GLN A 184 1.81 -5.21 -3.96
C GLN A 184 2.57 -5.43 -2.65
N LEU A 185 2.77 -4.37 -1.88
CA LEU A 185 3.31 -4.45 -0.53
C LEU A 185 2.27 -5.07 0.41
N ILE A 186 2.59 -6.23 0.98
CA ILE A 186 1.66 -6.97 1.86
C ILE A 186 2.07 -6.88 3.33
N SER A 187 3.36 -6.71 3.62
CA SER A 187 3.82 -6.52 4.99
C SER A 187 5.12 -5.74 5.02
N GLU A 188 5.26 -4.86 6.01
CA GLU A 188 6.49 -4.11 6.28
C GLU A 188 6.86 -4.23 7.76
N LYS A 189 8.13 -4.49 8.03
CA LYS A 189 8.72 -4.48 9.37
C LYS A 189 9.93 -3.56 9.40
N ILE A 190 10.05 -2.78 10.46
CA ILE A 190 11.20 -1.89 10.66
C ILE A 190 12.26 -2.61 11.47
N ILE A 191 13.50 -2.56 10.98
CA ILE A 191 14.70 -2.97 11.67
C ILE A 191 15.49 -1.71 11.99
N THR A 192 15.90 -1.53 13.22
CA THR A 192 16.61 -0.31 13.65
C THR A 192 18.09 -0.59 13.82
N ALA A 193 18.94 0.15 13.10
CA ALA A 193 20.38 0.19 13.33
C ALA A 193 20.76 1.41 14.19
N LYS A 194 21.43 1.18 15.30
CA LYS A 194 21.85 2.21 16.28
C LYS A 194 23.36 2.28 16.40
#